data_06842acdef544c74a784db2ac0b63ba7
#
_entry.id   06842acdef544c74a784db2ac0b63ba7
#
_cell.length_a   1.000
_cell.length_b   1.000
_cell.length_c   1.000
_cell.angle_alpha   90.00
_cell.angle_beta   90.00
_cell.angle_gamma   90.00
#
_symmetry.space_group_name_H-M   'P 1'
#
loop_
_entity.id
_entity.type
_entity.pdbx_description
1 polymer ?
#
loop_
_entity_poly.entity_id
_entity_poly.type
_entity_poly.pdbx_seq_one_letter_code
_entity_poly.pdbx_strand_id
1 'polypeptide(L)'
;MHYRSRTYRIFSVFNIVFLLVLSAICIMPLIHILAVSFSAPAPANANLVRFWPVDFTVSAWEQTFGNQNFLRALWNGVFRTVLGTVISLATITLAAYALSKEDREFKGRKMYMYALVFVMLFNGGLIPTYILVQNLGLINTIWALVLPGAVNVFNLILLLNFFRTGVPKSLEEAAFIDGAGHFQILFKIYLPISLPALATVGLFTMVGQWNSWFDGLIYLTDSTKYPLSTFLQTIIVQNDFSQLNVNPDEVKALSERTVRSAQIFIGALPIIIVYPFLQKYFVKGIVLGSVKE
;
A
#
# COMPACT_ATOMS: atom_id res chain seq x y z
N MET A 1 16.55 36.97 4.03
CA MET A 1 17.70 36.83 3.09
C MET A 1 18.65 35.76 3.63
N HIS A 2 18.59 34.55 3.11
CA HIS A 2 19.53 33.49 3.52
C HIS A 2 20.89 33.78 2.89
N TYR A 3 21.85 34.20 3.70
CA TYR A 3 23.25 34.28 3.32
C TYR A 3 23.72 32.87 2.91
N ARG A 4 23.80 32.62 1.59
CA ARG A 4 24.37 31.38 1.05
C ARG A 4 25.90 31.43 1.23
N SER A 5 26.39 31.02 2.40
CA SER A 5 27.82 30.88 2.64
C SER A 5 28.43 29.87 1.66
N ARG A 6 29.73 29.95 1.39
CA ARG A 6 30.43 28.96 0.53
C ARG A 6 30.22 27.55 1.09
N THR A 7 30.29 27.38 2.38
CA THR A 7 30.04 26.10 3.08
C THR A 7 28.64 25.57 2.80
N TYR A 8 27.61 26.42 2.81
CA TYR A 8 26.24 26.00 2.48
C TYR A 8 26.11 25.54 1.01
N ARG A 9 26.82 26.19 0.07
CA ARG A 9 26.81 25.75 -1.33
C ARG A 9 27.47 24.39 -1.49
N ILE A 10 28.62 24.17 -0.85
CA ILE A 10 29.32 22.88 -0.88
C ILE A 10 28.44 21.79 -0.28
N PHE A 11 27.84 22.03 0.88
CA PHE A 11 26.89 21.11 1.50
C PHE A 11 25.69 20.82 0.58
N SER A 12 25.12 21.84 -0.06
CA SER A 12 23.95 21.68 -0.95
C SER A 12 24.31 20.82 -2.17
N VAL A 13 25.47 21.04 -2.79
CA VAL A 13 25.95 20.22 -3.93
C VAL A 13 26.18 18.78 -3.47
N PHE A 14 26.89 18.59 -2.35
CA PHE A 14 27.12 17.25 -1.79
C PHE A 14 25.80 16.52 -1.51
N ASN A 15 24.85 17.18 -0.88
CA ASN A 15 23.54 16.62 -0.57
C ASN A 15 22.76 16.23 -1.84
N ILE A 16 22.78 17.07 -2.87
CA ILE A 16 22.12 16.75 -4.15
C ILE A 16 22.79 15.54 -4.81
N VAL A 17 24.11 15.50 -4.87
CA VAL A 17 24.86 14.37 -5.45
C VAL A 17 24.57 13.09 -4.66
N PHE A 18 24.63 13.17 -3.33
CA PHE A 18 24.30 12.03 -2.46
C PHE A 18 22.90 11.49 -2.71
N LEU A 19 21.89 12.37 -2.77
CA LEU A 19 20.51 11.97 -3.04
C LEU A 19 20.33 11.40 -4.45
N LEU A 20 21.02 11.94 -5.46
CA LEU A 20 20.97 11.39 -6.81
C LEU A 20 21.58 9.99 -6.89
N VAL A 21 22.74 9.78 -6.25
CA VAL A 21 23.38 8.46 -6.18
C VAL A 21 22.48 7.46 -5.45
N LEU A 22 21.93 7.85 -4.31
CA LEU A 22 21.00 6.99 -3.56
C LEU A 22 19.76 6.62 -4.39
N SER A 23 19.17 7.59 -5.08
CA SER A 23 18.04 7.37 -5.99
C SER A 23 18.40 6.43 -7.14
N ALA A 24 19.58 6.61 -7.74
CA ALA A 24 20.06 5.73 -8.80
C ALA A 24 20.23 4.28 -8.31
N ILE A 25 20.80 4.07 -7.12
CA ILE A 25 20.94 2.74 -6.51
C ILE A 25 19.57 2.09 -6.27
N CYS A 26 18.58 2.86 -5.81
CA CYS A 26 17.21 2.35 -5.59
C CYS A 26 16.49 1.96 -6.88
N ILE A 27 16.74 2.67 -7.99
CA ILE A 27 16.10 2.41 -9.29
C ILE A 27 16.81 1.27 -10.04
N MET A 28 18.11 1.08 -9.80
CA MET A 28 18.97 0.10 -10.49
C MET A 28 18.37 -1.33 -10.52
N PRO A 29 17.86 -1.90 -9.43
CA PRO A 29 17.22 -3.22 -9.46
C PRO A 29 16.00 -3.30 -10.38
N LEU A 30 15.19 -2.24 -10.44
CA LEU A 30 14.00 -2.18 -11.31
C LEU A 30 14.41 -2.14 -12.79
N ILE A 31 15.44 -1.37 -13.12
CA ILE A 31 16.02 -1.33 -14.49
C ILE A 31 16.57 -2.71 -14.87
N HIS A 32 17.26 -3.38 -13.95
CA HIS A 32 17.79 -4.72 -14.19
C HIS A 32 16.66 -5.73 -14.47
N ILE A 33 15.63 -5.77 -13.63
CA ILE A 33 14.47 -6.64 -13.81
C ILE A 33 13.77 -6.36 -15.16
N LEU A 34 13.63 -5.08 -15.51
CA LEU A 34 13.07 -4.67 -16.80
C LEU A 34 13.94 -5.15 -17.97
N ALA A 35 15.27 -4.96 -17.89
CA ALA A 35 16.20 -5.43 -18.91
C ALA A 35 16.14 -6.96 -19.09
N VAL A 36 16.07 -7.71 -17.99
CA VAL A 36 15.91 -9.17 -18.01
C VAL A 36 14.60 -9.58 -18.65
N SER A 37 13.49 -8.86 -18.37
CA SER A 37 12.18 -9.18 -18.94
C SER A 37 12.08 -9.02 -20.46
N PHE A 38 12.94 -8.20 -21.04
CA PHE A 38 13.04 -7.99 -22.50
C PHE A 38 14.21 -8.73 -23.15
N SER A 39 14.87 -9.62 -22.43
CA SER A 39 16.00 -10.41 -22.95
C SER A 39 15.58 -11.84 -23.29
N ALA A 40 16.32 -12.46 -24.20
CA ALA A 40 16.18 -13.88 -24.48
C ALA A 40 16.51 -14.74 -23.24
N PRO A 41 15.87 -15.92 -23.07
CA PRO A 41 16.07 -16.78 -21.89
C PRO A 41 17.54 -17.23 -21.70
N ALA A 42 18.26 -17.55 -22.79
CA ALA A 42 19.63 -18.04 -22.71
C ALA A 42 20.59 -17.03 -22.07
N PRO A 43 20.72 -15.77 -22.54
CA PRO A 43 21.57 -14.77 -21.90
C PRO A 43 21.06 -14.35 -20.50
N ALA A 44 19.76 -14.37 -20.28
CA ALA A 44 19.18 -14.09 -18.96
C ALA A 44 19.61 -15.14 -17.93
N ASN A 45 19.53 -16.43 -18.26
CA ASN A 45 19.93 -17.53 -17.37
C ASN A 45 21.46 -17.59 -17.19
N ALA A 46 22.23 -17.18 -18.18
CA ALA A 46 23.69 -17.07 -18.10
C ALA A 46 24.18 -15.83 -17.32
N ASN A 47 23.28 -15.01 -16.73
CA ASN A 47 23.60 -13.77 -16.02
C ASN A 47 24.34 -12.71 -16.86
N LEU A 48 24.17 -12.72 -18.19
CA LEU A 48 24.83 -11.77 -19.09
C LEU A 48 24.09 -10.42 -19.16
N VAL A 49 22.81 -10.40 -18.81
CA VAL A 49 21.98 -9.19 -18.78
C VAL A 49 22.32 -8.34 -17.56
N ARG A 50 22.59 -7.05 -17.79
CA ARG A 50 22.81 -6.07 -16.71
C ARG A 50 21.72 -4.99 -16.70
N PHE A 51 21.97 -3.87 -17.41
CA PHE A 51 21.04 -2.72 -17.48
C PHE A 51 20.38 -2.58 -18.85
N TRP A 52 20.82 -3.33 -19.85
CA TRP A 52 20.29 -3.34 -21.20
C TRP A 52 19.89 -4.76 -21.58
N PRO A 53 18.79 -4.93 -22.34
CA PRO A 53 18.40 -6.23 -22.86
C PRO A 53 19.51 -6.83 -23.76
N VAL A 54 19.69 -8.15 -23.66
CA VAL A 54 20.56 -8.92 -24.55
C VAL A 54 19.65 -9.83 -25.38
N ASP A 55 19.79 -9.81 -26.71
CA ASP A 55 18.89 -10.48 -27.65
C ASP A 55 17.43 -10.11 -27.39
N PHE A 56 17.07 -8.86 -27.67
CA PHE A 56 15.77 -8.27 -27.35
C PHE A 56 14.61 -9.12 -27.85
N THR A 57 13.69 -9.42 -26.95
CA THR A 57 12.45 -10.16 -27.26
C THR A 57 11.32 -9.72 -26.34
N VAL A 58 10.07 -9.82 -26.81
CA VAL A 58 8.85 -9.56 -26.03
C VAL A 58 8.15 -10.85 -25.56
N SER A 59 8.75 -12.01 -25.84
CA SER A 59 8.18 -13.33 -25.59
C SER A 59 7.77 -13.53 -24.11
N ALA A 60 8.57 -13.05 -23.15
CA ALA A 60 8.24 -13.12 -21.73
C ALA A 60 6.97 -12.33 -21.36
N TRP A 61 6.73 -11.20 -22.02
CA TRP A 61 5.53 -10.39 -21.85
C TRP A 61 4.31 -11.04 -22.48
N GLU A 62 4.45 -11.59 -23.69
CA GLU A 62 3.38 -12.34 -24.36
C GLU A 62 2.95 -13.55 -23.53
N GLN A 63 3.91 -14.32 -22.99
CA GLN A 63 3.64 -15.42 -22.08
C GLN A 63 2.96 -14.97 -20.80
N THR A 64 3.42 -13.85 -20.21
CA THR A 64 2.83 -13.31 -18.99
C THR A 64 1.38 -12.88 -19.19
N PHE A 65 1.09 -12.14 -20.26
CA PHE A 65 -0.28 -11.71 -20.56
C PHE A 65 -1.15 -12.82 -21.16
N GLY A 66 -0.57 -13.87 -21.72
CA GLY A 66 -1.27 -15.07 -22.14
C GLY A 66 -1.67 -15.98 -20.96
N ASN A 67 -1.06 -15.81 -19.79
CA ASN A 67 -1.32 -16.64 -18.62
C ASN A 67 -2.57 -16.17 -17.86
N GLN A 68 -3.65 -16.93 -17.94
CA GLN A 68 -4.93 -16.61 -17.30
C GLN A 68 -4.83 -16.59 -15.76
N ASN A 69 -3.97 -17.42 -15.16
CA ASN A 69 -3.79 -17.44 -13.70
C ASN A 69 -3.13 -16.14 -13.22
N PHE A 70 -2.14 -15.64 -13.97
CA PHE A 70 -1.51 -14.36 -13.69
C PHE A 70 -2.50 -13.19 -13.81
N LEU A 71 -3.28 -13.14 -14.89
CA LEU A 71 -4.28 -12.08 -15.08
C LEU A 71 -5.36 -12.11 -14.01
N ARG A 72 -5.79 -13.30 -13.60
CA ARG A 72 -6.75 -13.45 -12.48
C ARG A 72 -6.15 -13.00 -11.18
N ALA A 73 -4.90 -13.35 -10.87
CA ALA A 73 -4.21 -12.91 -9.68
C ALA A 73 -3.99 -11.38 -9.67
N LEU A 74 -3.68 -10.78 -10.81
CA LEU A 74 -3.59 -9.34 -10.98
C LEU A 74 -4.94 -8.66 -10.66
N TRP A 75 -6.04 -9.18 -11.20
CA TRP A 75 -7.38 -8.67 -10.92
C TRP A 75 -7.75 -8.81 -9.45
N ASN A 76 -7.50 -9.98 -8.84
CA ASN A 76 -7.74 -10.22 -7.43
C ASN A 76 -6.93 -9.24 -6.55
N GLY A 77 -5.69 -8.94 -6.93
CA GLY A 77 -4.84 -7.96 -6.26
C GLY A 77 -5.40 -6.55 -6.34
N VAL A 78 -5.84 -6.12 -7.53
CA VAL A 78 -6.49 -4.81 -7.73
C VAL A 78 -7.78 -4.72 -6.92
N PHE A 79 -8.64 -5.74 -7.04
CA PHE A 79 -9.93 -5.78 -6.34
C PHE A 79 -9.76 -5.72 -4.81
N ARG A 80 -8.85 -6.55 -4.26
CA ARG A 80 -8.48 -6.53 -2.85
C ARG A 80 -8.01 -5.14 -2.41
N THR A 81 -7.10 -4.55 -3.17
CA THR A 81 -6.50 -3.25 -2.83
C THR A 81 -7.53 -2.14 -2.82
N VAL A 82 -8.39 -2.06 -3.83
CA VAL A 82 -9.46 -1.06 -3.89
C VAL A 82 -10.46 -1.27 -2.76
N LEU A 83 -10.98 -2.49 -2.61
CA LEU A 83 -11.98 -2.81 -1.58
C LEU A 83 -11.42 -2.56 -0.17
N GLY A 84 -10.20 -3.07 0.11
CA GLY A 84 -9.56 -2.90 1.41
C GLY A 84 -9.23 -1.45 1.73
N THR A 85 -8.80 -0.67 0.74
CA THR A 85 -8.54 0.77 0.92
C THR A 85 -9.82 1.55 1.20
N VAL A 86 -10.89 1.29 0.47
CA VAL A 86 -12.17 1.98 0.67
C VAL A 86 -12.75 1.67 2.05
N ILE A 87 -12.78 0.39 2.45
CA ILE A 87 -13.29 -0.01 3.77
C ILE A 87 -12.43 0.58 4.89
N SER A 88 -11.12 0.50 4.76
CA SER A 88 -10.18 1.04 5.74
C SER A 88 -10.33 2.55 5.88
N LEU A 89 -10.34 3.29 4.77
CA LEU A 89 -10.54 4.75 4.81
C LEU A 89 -11.88 5.14 5.42
N ALA A 90 -12.96 4.46 5.06
CA ALA A 90 -14.28 4.73 5.63
C ALA A 90 -14.29 4.53 7.15
N THR A 91 -13.81 3.37 7.63
CA THR A 91 -13.79 3.05 9.05
C THR A 91 -12.86 3.95 9.85
N ILE A 92 -11.64 4.21 9.35
CA ILE A 92 -10.67 5.09 9.99
C ILE A 92 -11.18 6.54 10.04
N THR A 93 -11.80 7.02 8.96
CA THR A 93 -12.35 8.39 8.89
C THR A 93 -13.48 8.60 9.89
N LEU A 94 -14.42 7.67 9.95
CA LEU A 94 -15.55 7.75 10.91
C LEU A 94 -15.03 7.69 12.35
N ALA A 95 -14.11 6.77 12.64
CA ALA A 95 -13.51 6.63 13.97
C ALA A 95 -12.68 7.87 14.36
N ALA A 96 -11.85 8.39 13.45
CA ALA A 96 -11.04 9.58 13.68
C ALA A 96 -11.92 10.81 13.93
N TYR A 97 -13.03 10.97 13.17
CA TYR A 97 -13.96 12.06 13.38
C TYR A 97 -14.63 11.99 14.76
N ALA A 98 -15.14 10.83 15.15
CA ALA A 98 -15.75 10.66 16.47
C ALA A 98 -14.74 10.93 17.61
N LEU A 99 -13.51 10.41 17.47
CA LEU A 99 -12.46 10.57 18.47
C LEU A 99 -11.78 11.97 18.44
N SER A 100 -12.00 12.76 17.40
CA SER A 100 -11.50 14.15 17.35
C SER A 100 -12.28 15.08 18.28
N LYS A 101 -13.49 14.72 18.67
CA LYS A 101 -14.36 15.50 19.53
C LYS A 101 -13.81 15.67 20.97
N GLU A 102 -14.31 16.65 21.69
CA GLU A 102 -13.95 16.86 23.10
C GLU A 102 -14.63 15.83 24.01
N ASP A 103 -14.08 15.67 25.22
CA ASP A 103 -14.64 14.74 26.22
C ASP A 103 -16.08 15.13 26.64
N ARG A 104 -16.48 16.40 26.43
CA ARG A 104 -17.85 16.89 26.69
C ARG A 104 -18.85 16.38 25.65
N GLU A 105 -18.42 16.30 24.39
CA GLU A 105 -19.25 15.89 23.26
C GLU A 105 -19.28 14.37 23.11
N PHE A 106 -18.15 13.70 23.35
CA PHE A 106 -18.05 12.25 23.29
C PHE A 106 -17.58 11.66 24.63
N LYS A 107 -18.55 11.36 25.50
CA LYS A 107 -18.29 10.71 26.78
C LYS A 107 -17.66 9.34 26.59
N GLY A 108 -16.57 9.05 27.28
CA GLY A 108 -15.84 7.79 27.16
C GLY A 108 -14.75 7.77 26.06
N ARG A 109 -14.53 8.85 25.32
CA ARG A 109 -13.47 8.97 24.31
C ARG A 109 -12.12 8.46 24.79
N LYS A 110 -11.72 8.80 26.05
CA LYS A 110 -10.44 8.34 26.62
C LYS A 110 -10.34 6.83 26.68
N MET A 111 -11.43 6.13 27.03
CA MET A 111 -11.47 4.67 27.07
C MET A 111 -11.21 4.07 25.68
N TYR A 112 -11.86 4.61 24.64
CA TYR A 112 -11.58 4.18 23.26
C TYR A 112 -10.14 4.46 22.83
N MET A 113 -9.60 5.62 23.20
CA MET A 113 -8.18 5.95 22.89
C MET A 113 -7.22 4.97 23.59
N TYR A 114 -7.45 4.63 24.86
CA TYR A 114 -6.64 3.64 25.57
C TYR A 114 -6.77 2.25 24.94
N ALA A 115 -7.97 1.84 24.55
CA ALA A 115 -8.19 0.57 23.86
C ALA A 115 -7.44 0.52 22.51
N LEU A 116 -7.47 1.59 21.72
CA LEU A 116 -6.73 1.68 20.47
C LEU A 116 -5.22 1.60 20.69
N VAL A 117 -4.68 2.32 21.67
CA VAL A 117 -3.25 2.26 22.01
C VAL A 117 -2.88 0.86 22.51
N PHE A 118 -3.73 0.24 23.33
CA PHE A 118 -3.52 -1.14 23.77
C PHE A 118 -3.43 -2.12 22.57
N VAL A 119 -4.39 -2.06 21.63
CA VAL A 119 -4.39 -2.90 20.43
C VAL A 119 -3.18 -2.63 19.54
N MET A 120 -2.69 -1.37 19.49
CA MET A 120 -1.49 -1.03 18.74
C MET A 120 -0.22 -1.67 19.32
N LEU A 121 -0.13 -1.76 20.65
CA LEU A 121 1.04 -2.30 21.37
C LEU A 121 0.96 -3.81 21.59
N PHE A 122 -0.24 -4.36 21.68
CA PHE A 122 -0.49 -5.76 21.95
C PHE A 122 -1.06 -6.46 20.72
N ASN A 123 -0.33 -7.45 20.21
CA ASN A 123 -0.78 -8.31 19.13
C ASN A 123 -1.06 -9.71 19.69
N GLY A 124 -2.27 -10.20 19.48
CA GLY A 124 -2.68 -11.54 19.92
C GLY A 124 -1.93 -12.69 19.23
N GLY A 125 -1.25 -12.41 18.12
CA GLY A 125 -0.49 -13.39 17.35
C GLY A 125 -1.28 -14.04 16.21
N LEU A 126 -0.56 -14.83 15.42
CA LEU A 126 -1.08 -15.44 14.20
C LEU A 126 -2.17 -16.48 14.49
N ILE A 127 -1.93 -17.39 15.44
CA ILE A 127 -2.83 -18.51 15.71
C ILE A 127 -4.21 -18.03 16.23
N PRO A 128 -4.29 -17.16 17.25
CA PRO A 128 -5.56 -16.60 17.67
C PRO A 128 -6.32 -15.85 16.56
N THR A 129 -5.61 -15.10 15.73
CA THR A 129 -6.23 -14.38 14.61
C THR A 129 -6.77 -15.35 13.55
N TYR A 130 -6.03 -16.42 13.24
CA TYR A 130 -6.50 -17.46 12.32
C TYR A 130 -7.77 -18.14 12.82
N ILE A 131 -7.79 -18.55 14.10
CA ILE A 131 -8.96 -19.19 14.73
C ILE A 131 -10.17 -18.25 14.68
N LEU A 132 -9.97 -16.95 14.95
CA LEU A 132 -11.04 -15.97 14.86
C LEU A 132 -11.61 -15.88 13.43
N VAL A 133 -10.75 -15.75 12.43
CA VAL A 133 -11.15 -15.68 11.00
C VAL A 133 -11.88 -16.95 10.58
N GLN A 134 -11.42 -18.12 11.06
CA GLN A 134 -12.05 -19.41 10.80
C GLN A 134 -13.44 -19.51 11.45
N ASN A 135 -13.56 -19.14 12.73
CA ASN A 135 -14.85 -19.18 13.46
C ASN A 135 -15.88 -18.21 12.88
N LEU A 136 -15.44 -17.11 12.26
CA LEU A 136 -16.30 -16.18 11.54
C LEU A 136 -16.71 -16.69 10.15
N GLY A 137 -16.22 -17.87 9.71
CA GLY A 137 -16.52 -18.44 8.39
C GLY A 137 -15.92 -17.67 7.22
N LEU A 138 -14.87 -16.88 7.45
CA LEU A 138 -14.27 -16.01 6.43
C LEU A 138 -13.19 -16.71 5.60
N ILE A 139 -12.72 -17.89 6.00
CA ILE A 139 -11.68 -18.65 5.28
C ILE A 139 -12.09 -18.83 3.81
N ASN A 140 -11.10 -18.71 2.92
CA ASN A 140 -11.26 -18.81 1.46
C ASN A 140 -12.17 -17.73 0.83
N THR A 141 -12.32 -16.58 1.49
CA THR A 141 -13.06 -15.42 0.97
C THR A 141 -12.17 -14.16 0.96
N ILE A 142 -12.57 -13.17 0.16
CA ILE A 142 -11.89 -11.85 0.13
C ILE A 142 -11.97 -11.13 1.48
N TRP A 143 -13.00 -11.40 2.27
CA TRP A 143 -13.21 -10.78 3.56
C TRP A 143 -12.14 -11.17 4.59
N ALA A 144 -11.58 -12.38 4.49
CA ALA A 144 -10.44 -12.80 5.31
C ALA A 144 -9.20 -11.95 5.08
N LEU A 145 -9.02 -11.39 3.87
CA LEU A 145 -7.89 -10.54 3.52
C LEU A 145 -8.09 -9.07 3.88
N VAL A 146 -9.35 -8.63 3.92
CA VAL A 146 -9.67 -7.20 4.06
C VAL A 146 -10.04 -6.83 5.50
N LEU A 147 -10.90 -7.62 6.17
CA LEU A 147 -11.46 -7.23 7.46
C LEU A 147 -10.46 -7.24 8.62
N PRO A 148 -9.54 -8.22 8.79
CA PRO A 148 -8.62 -8.24 9.91
C PRO A 148 -7.67 -7.02 9.94
N GLY A 149 -7.33 -6.49 8.76
CA GLY A 149 -6.46 -5.30 8.61
C GLY A 149 -7.21 -4.00 8.34
N ALA A 150 -8.56 -3.97 8.42
CA ALA A 150 -9.35 -2.82 8.01
C ALA A 150 -9.07 -1.56 8.85
N VAL A 151 -8.77 -1.72 10.14
CA VAL A 151 -8.44 -0.59 11.03
C VAL A 151 -6.97 -0.64 11.42
N ASN A 152 -6.14 0.09 10.69
CA ASN A 152 -4.77 0.34 11.11
C ASN A 152 -4.76 1.50 12.12
N VAL A 153 -4.41 1.21 13.38
CA VAL A 153 -4.47 2.19 14.48
C VAL A 153 -3.48 3.34 14.26
N PHE A 154 -2.30 3.11 13.68
CA PHE A 154 -1.36 4.17 13.35
C PHE A 154 -1.96 5.16 12.35
N ASN A 155 -2.57 4.67 11.28
CA ASN A 155 -3.25 5.49 10.28
C ASN A 155 -4.43 6.26 10.89
N LEU A 156 -5.17 5.62 11.81
CA LEU A 156 -6.26 6.27 12.54
C LEU A 156 -5.76 7.43 13.40
N ILE A 157 -4.71 7.23 14.19
CA ILE A 157 -4.13 8.28 15.05
C ILE A 157 -3.57 9.42 14.20
N LEU A 158 -2.95 9.11 13.05
CA LEU A 158 -2.45 10.13 12.13
C LEU A 158 -3.58 11.01 11.61
N LEU A 159 -4.67 10.42 11.14
CA LEU A 159 -5.84 11.16 10.64
C LEU A 159 -6.55 11.92 11.78
N LEU A 160 -6.68 11.30 12.95
CA LEU A 160 -7.22 11.93 14.16
C LEU A 160 -6.45 13.19 14.53
N ASN A 161 -5.13 13.12 14.57
CA ASN A 161 -4.31 14.28 14.85
C ASN A 161 -4.53 15.39 13.83
N PHE A 162 -4.64 15.04 12.55
CA PHE A 162 -4.91 16.02 11.51
C PHE A 162 -6.29 16.67 11.67
N PHE A 163 -7.32 15.91 12.01
CA PHE A 163 -8.66 16.43 12.29
C PHE A 163 -8.65 17.40 13.47
N ARG A 164 -7.85 17.13 14.51
CA ARG A 164 -7.78 17.97 15.71
C ARG A 164 -6.96 19.25 15.55
N THR A 165 -5.92 19.20 14.73
CA THR A 165 -4.98 20.32 14.58
C THR A 165 -5.19 21.09 13.29
N GLY A 166 -5.71 20.45 12.24
CA GLY A 166 -5.86 21.03 10.91
C GLY A 166 -7.23 21.65 10.65
N VAL A 167 -8.28 21.24 11.40
CA VAL A 167 -9.63 21.79 11.25
C VAL A 167 -9.92 22.77 12.38
N PRO A 168 -10.12 24.07 12.10
CA PRO A 168 -10.46 25.06 13.12
C PRO A 168 -11.82 24.76 13.78
N LYS A 169 -11.87 24.73 15.10
CA LYS A 169 -13.12 24.48 15.84
C LYS A 169 -14.22 25.49 15.55
N SER A 170 -13.85 26.75 15.30
CA SER A 170 -14.80 27.79 14.93
C SER A 170 -15.65 27.47 13.70
N LEU A 171 -15.10 26.74 12.73
CA LEU A 171 -15.86 26.28 11.55
C LEU A 171 -16.90 25.23 11.93
N GLU A 172 -16.56 24.35 12.84
CA GLU A 172 -17.48 23.32 13.33
C GLU A 172 -18.62 23.94 14.16
N GLU A 173 -18.27 24.86 15.07
CA GLU A 173 -19.24 25.58 15.92
C GLU A 173 -20.20 26.41 15.06
N ALA A 174 -19.71 27.15 14.06
CA ALA A 174 -20.55 27.89 13.12
C ALA A 174 -21.52 26.98 12.37
N ALA A 175 -21.03 25.84 11.89
CA ALA A 175 -21.86 24.87 11.17
C ALA A 175 -22.96 24.26 12.07
N PHE A 176 -22.69 24.05 13.35
CA PHE A 176 -23.74 23.60 14.30
C PHE A 176 -24.79 24.70 14.54
N ILE A 177 -24.38 25.96 14.63
CA ILE A 177 -25.31 27.10 14.75
C ILE A 177 -26.21 27.19 13.50
N ASP A 178 -25.65 26.89 12.31
CA ASP A 178 -26.38 26.84 11.04
C ASP A 178 -27.25 25.58 10.90
N GLY A 179 -27.31 24.72 11.93
CA GLY A 179 -28.15 23.52 11.97
C GLY A 179 -27.56 22.31 11.22
N ALA A 180 -26.26 22.32 10.88
CA ALA A 180 -25.62 21.19 10.23
C ALA A 180 -25.45 20.00 11.20
N GLY A 181 -25.82 18.79 10.76
CA GLY A 181 -25.57 17.56 11.50
C GLY A 181 -24.12 17.05 11.33
N HIS A 182 -23.69 16.12 12.19
CA HIS A 182 -22.33 15.56 12.20
C HIS A 182 -21.86 15.03 10.84
N PHE A 183 -22.71 14.34 10.09
CA PHE A 183 -22.35 13.85 8.75
C PHE A 183 -22.10 15.00 7.76
N GLN A 184 -22.91 16.05 7.81
CA GLN A 184 -22.71 17.22 6.95
C GLN A 184 -21.39 17.91 7.28
N ILE A 185 -21.06 18.06 8.56
CA ILE A 185 -19.82 18.63 9.04
C ILE A 185 -18.63 17.75 8.59
N LEU A 186 -18.73 16.43 8.76
CA LEU A 186 -17.69 15.51 8.30
C LEU A 186 -17.44 15.65 6.80
N PHE A 187 -18.49 15.54 5.96
CA PHE A 187 -18.32 15.50 4.51
C PHE A 187 -18.06 16.88 3.88
N LYS A 188 -18.60 17.96 4.44
CA LYS A 188 -18.47 19.31 3.86
C LYS A 188 -17.32 20.13 4.45
N ILE A 189 -16.84 19.83 5.67
CA ILE A 189 -15.80 20.59 6.35
C ILE A 189 -14.56 19.73 6.57
N TYR A 190 -14.67 18.64 7.34
CA TYR A 190 -13.51 17.85 7.73
C TYR A 190 -12.81 17.18 6.56
N LEU A 191 -13.54 16.46 5.70
CA LEU A 191 -12.97 15.75 4.57
C LEU A 191 -12.28 16.69 3.56
N PRO A 192 -12.88 17.79 3.10
CA PRO A 192 -12.24 18.71 2.15
C PRO A 192 -10.97 19.36 2.71
N ILE A 193 -10.97 19.79 3.97
CA ILE A 193 -9.80 20.40 4.61
C ILE A 193 -8.68 19.36 4.81
N SER A 194 -9.06 18.13 5.10
CA SER A 194 -8.13 17.04 5.42
C SER A 194 -7.74 16.17 4.23
N LEU A 195 -8.06 16.57 3.00
CA LEU A 195 -7.69 15.83 1.79
C LEU A 195 -6.21 15.41 1.74
N PRO A 196 -5.23 16.24 2.14
CA PRO A 196 -3.83 15.80 2.16
C PRO A 196 -3.55 14.65 3.13
N ALA A 197 -4.17 14.67 4.32
CA ALA A 197 -4.04 13.60 5.31
C ALA A 197 -4.75 12.31 4.84
N LEU A 198 -5.95 12.45 4.27
CA LEU A 198 -6.70 11.32 3.70
C LEU A 198 -5.93 10.67 2.55
N ALA A 199 -5.32 11.46 1.66
CA ALA A 199 -4.49 10.94 0.58
C ALA A 199 -3.27 10.19 1.11
N THR A 200 -2.66 10.68 2.20
CA THR A 200 -1.52 10.03 2.86
C THR A 200 -1.92 8.69 3.49
N VAL A 201 -3.00 8.67 4.27
CA VAL A 201 -3.53 7.45 4.90
C VAL A 201 -4.00 6.47 3.82
N GLY A 202 -4.64 6.97 2.77
CA GLY A 202 -5.06 6.18 1.62
C GLY A 202 -3.89 5.51 0.90
N LEU A 203 -2.78 6.24 0.69
CA LEU A 203 -1.57 5.68 0.10
C LEU A 203 -0.98 4.58 0.98
N PHE A 204 -0.82 4.81 2.27
CA PHE A 204 -0.28 3.79 3.18
C PHE A 204 -1.13 2.54 3.21
N THR A 205 -2.45 2.71 3.26
CA THR A 205 -3.39 1.58 3.24
C THR A 205 -3.33 0.83 1.92
N MET A 206 -3.33 1.54 0.79
CA MET A 206 -3.30 0.95 -0.54
C MET A 206 -2.00 0.16 -0.79
N VAL A 207 -0.85 0.74 -0.44
CA VAL A 207 0.45 0.07 -0.55
C VAL A 207 0.52 -1.14 0.38
N GLY A 208 -0.02 -1.03 1.60
CA GLY A 208 -0.12 -2.16 2.54
C GLY A 208 -0.96 -3.31 1.97
N GLN A 209 -2.15 -3.01 1.43
CA GLN A 209 -3.04 -4.01 0.83
C GLN A 209 -2.44 -4.66 -0.41
N TRP A 210 -1.77 -3.88 -1.27
CA TRP A 210 -1.13 -4.39 -2.48
C TRP A 210 0.03 -5.33 -2.18
N ASN A 211 0.87 -5.00 -1.21
CA ASN A 211 2.08 -5.77 -0.87
C ASN A 211 1.82 -6.96 0.06
N SER A 212 0.64 -7.04 0.69
CA SER A 212 0.34 -8.13 1.61
C SER A 212 0.16 -9.45 0.85
N TRP A 213 1.00 -10.43 1.18
CA TRP A 213 1.03 -11.74 0.53
C TRP A 213 0.75 -12.89 1.49
N PHE A 214 1.18 -12.73 2.74
CA PHE A 214 1.19 -13.81 3.73
C PHE A 214 -0.22 -14.24 4.17
N ASP A 215 -1.13 -13.28 4.30
CA ASP A 215 -2.53 -13.52 4.61
C ASP A 215 -3.24 -14.30 3.50
N GLY A 216 -2.86 -14.07 2.23
CA GLY A 216 -3.34 -14.87 1.10
C GLY A 216 -2.95 -16.34 1.22
N LEU A 217 -1.71 -16.64 1.64
CA LEU A 217 -1.25 -18.01 1.85
C LEU A 217 -1.96 -18.72 3.00
N ILE A 218 -2.29 -17.98 4.06
CA ILE A 218 -2.90 -18.57 5.27
C ILE A 218 -4.40 -18.74 5.15
N TYR A 219 -5.09 -17.73 4.60
CA TYR A 219 -6.55 -17.70 4.62
C TYR A 219 -7.21 -18.23 3.34
N LEU A 220 -6.49 -18.30 2.23
CA LEU A 220 -7.05 -18.82 0.98
C LEU A 220 -6.57 -20.25 0.71
N THR A 221 -7.51 -21.16 0.49
CA THR A 221 -7.25 -22.55 0.13
C THR A 221 -7.29 -22.78 -1.37
N ASP A 222 -7.89 -21.85 -2.12
CA ASP A 222 -8.04 -21.91 -3.57
C ASP A 222 -7.06 -20.93 -4.23
N SER A 223 -6.07 -21.45 -4.95
CA SER A 223 -5.03 -20.66 -5.63
C SER A 223 -5.60 -19.71 -6.70
N THR A 224 -6.79 -19.99 -7.24
CA THR A 224 -7.46 -19.11 -8.20
C THR A 224 -7.91 -17.78 -7.58
N LYS A 225 -8.00 -17.70 -6.25
CA LYS A 225 -8.36 -16.50 -5.49
C LYS A 225 -7.15 -15.70 -5.02
N TYR A 226 -5.94 -16.19 -5.25
CA TYR A 226 -4.73 -15.50 -4.80
C TYR A 226 -4.62 -14.09 -5.41
N PRO A 227 -4.37 -13.05 -4.57
CA PRO A 227 -3.90 -11.76 -5.05
C PRO A 227 -2.52 -11.88 -5.70
N LEU A 228 -2.16 -10.91 -6.54
CA LEU A 228 -0.88 -10.95 -7.26
C LEU A 228 0.33 -11.13 -6.35
N SER A 229 0.37 -10.43 -5.22
CA SER A 229 1.47 -10.54 -4.23
C SER A 229 1.63 -11.96 -3.70
N THR A 230 0.54 -12.64 -3.36
CA THR A 230 0.54 -14.03 -2.92
C THR A 230 0.95 -14.98 -4.06
N PHE A 231 0.39 -14.78 -5.25
CA PHE A 231 0.73 -15.56 -6.44
C PHE A 231 2.23 -15.47 -6.78
N LEU A 232 2.78 -14.25 -6.83
CA LEU A 232 4.21 -14.05 -7.07
C LEU A 232 5.08 -14.69 -5.99
N GLN A 233 4.68 -14.63 -4.73
CA GLN A 233 5.40 -15.24 -3.63
C GLN A 233 5.48 -16.77 -3.80
N THR A 234 4.40 -17.43 -4.18
CA THR A 234 4.41 -18.89 -4.41
C THR A 234 5.33 -19.29 -5.55
N ILE A 235 5.34 -18.52 -6.65
CA ILE A 235 6.19 -18.81 -7.82
C ILE A 235 7.67 -18.50 -7.55
N ILE A 236 7.96 -17.35 -6.90
CA ILE A 236 9.33 -16.83 -6.79
C ILE A 236 10.10 -17.47 -5.64
N VAL A 237 9.46 -17.65 -4.48
CA VAL A 237 10.13 -18.07 -3.25
C VAL A 237 9.99 -19.57 -2.99
N GLN A 238 8.81 -20.12 -3.18
CA GLN A 238 8.57 -21.51 -2.77
C GLN A 238 8.93 -22.52 -3.85
N ASN A 239 9.00 -22.13 -5.13
CA ASN A 239 9.14 -23.04 -6.27
C ASN A 239 8.19 -24.24 -6.19
N ASP A 240 7.13 -24.14 -5.38
CA ASP A 240 6.18 -25.22 -5.13
C ASP A 240 4.92 -24.97 -5.97
N PHE A 241 4.98 -25.49 -7.20
CA PHE A 241 3.89 -25.38 -8.16
C PHE A 241 2.77 -26.41 -7.92
N SER A 242 2.94 -27.31 -6.94
CA SER A 242 1.95 -28.36 -6.63
C SER A 242 0.62 -27.80 -6.14
N GLN A 243 0.61 -26.57 -5.61
CA GLN A 243 -0.59 -25.88 -5.15
C GLN A 243 -1.28 -25.05 -6.25
N LEU A 244 -0.58 -24.82 -7.36
CA LEU A 244 -1.15 -24.16 -8.53
C LEU A 244 -1.72 -25.25 -9.44
N ASN A 245 -3.00 -25.24 -9.74
CA ASN A 245 -3.62 -26.10 -10.75
C ASN A 245 -3.13 -25.70 -12.15
N VAL A 246 -1.85 -25.87 -12.44
CA VAL A 246 -1.19 -25.50 -13.71
C VAL A 246 -0.64 -26.73 -14.41
N ASN A 247 -0.70 -26.71 -15.74
CA ASN A 247 -0.08 -27.71 -16.57
C ASN A 247 1.46 -27.73 -16.41
N PRO A 248 2.13 -28.90 -16.48
CA PRO A 248 3.59 -28.98 -16.40
C PRO A 248 4.35 -28.08 -17.38
N ASP A 249 3.79 -27.82 -18.55
CA ASP A 249 4.38 -26.94 -19.56
C ASP A 249 4.24 -25.45 -19.19
N GLU A 250 3.13 -25.07 -18.54
CA GLU A 250 2.97 -23.72 -17.95
C GLU A 250 3.93 -23.51 -16.79
N VAL A 251 4.19 -24.55 -15.97
CA VAL A 251 5.17 -24.50 -14.90
C VAL A 251 6.58 -24.22 -15.41
N LYS A 252 6.98 -24.86 -16.52
CA LYS A 252 8.27 -24.58 -17.17
C LYS A 252 8.34 -23.13 -17.66
N ALA A 253 7.30 -22.63 -18.32
CA ALA A 253 7.22 -21.26 -18.79
C ALA A 253 7.27 -20.24 -17.62
N LEU A 254 6.54 -20.50 -16.53
CA LEU A 254 6.54 -19.67 -15.32
C LEU A 254 7.89 -19.72 -14.58
N SER A 255 8.63 -20.82 -14.71
CA SER A 255 9.95 -20.95 -14.08
C SER A 255 11.05 -20.19 -14.83
N GLU A 256 10.80 -19.73 -16.05
CA GLU A 256 11.77 -18.94 -16.81
C GLU A 256 12.04 -17.60 -16.11
N ARG A 257 13.32 -17.30 -15.96
CA ARG A 257 13.77 -16.06 -15.27
C ARG A 257 13.23 -14.79 -15.93
N THR A 258 13.10 -14.77 -17.24
CA THR A 258 12.58 -13.64 -18.01
C THR A 258 11.11 -13.39 -17.73
N VAL A 259 10.28 -14.44 -17.68
CA VAL A 259 8.85 -14.38 -17.37
C VAL A 259 8.62 -13.90 -15.94
N ARG A 260 9.37 -14.47 -14.96
CA ARG A 260 9.31 -13.98 -13.57
C ARG A 260 9.67 -12.50 -13.46
N SER A 261 10.69 -12.06 -14.19
CA SER A 261 11.09 -10.65 -14.21
C SER A 261 9.98 -9.75 -14.78
N ALA A 262 9.31 -10.16 -15.84
CA ALA A 262 8.15 -9.45 -16.39
C ALA A 262 7.01 -9.36 -15.36
N GLN A 263 6.69 -10.45 -14.69
CA GLN A 263 5.64 -10.52 -13.67
C GLN A 263 5.95 -9.63 -12.44
N ILE A 264 7.20 -9.65 -11.95
CA ILE A 264 7.65 -8.79 -10.85
C ILE A 264 7.55 -7.31 -11.25
N PHE A 265 7.98 -6.98 -12.46
CA PHE A 265 7.92 -5.60 -12.95
C PHE A 265 6.46 -5.12 -13.07
N ILE A 266 5.56 -5.94 -13.64
CA ILE A 266 4.12 -5.65 -13.69
C ILE A 266 3.56 -5.48 -12.27
N GLY A 267 3.99 -6.31 -11.31
CA GLY A 267 3.60 -6.20 -9.92
C GLY A 267 4.02 -4.89 -9.25
N ALA A 268 5.13 -4.28 -9.68
CA ALA A 268 5.59 -2.99 -9.18
C ALA A 268 4.85 -1.79 -9.83
N LEU A 269 4.33 -1.95 -11.05
CA LEU A 269 3.74 -0.86 -11.84
C LEU A 269 2.60 -0.10 -11.13
N PRO A 270 1.62 -0.73 -10.48
CA PRO A 270 0.53 0.01 -9.84
C PRO A 270 1.02 1.01 -8.78
N ILE A 271 2.01 0.64 -7.99
CA ILE A 271 2.60 1.53 -6.98
C ILE A 271 3.35 2.67 -7.67
N ILE A 272 4.17 2.36 -8.68
CA ILE A 272 4.95 3.35 -9.44
C ILE A 272 4.02 4.37 -10.11
N ILE A 273 2.89 3.93 -10.68
CA ILE A 273 1.93 4.79 -11.36
C ILE A 273 1.18 5.68 -10.37
N VAL A 274 0.71 5.11 -9.25
CA VAL A 274 -0.14 5.84 -8.31
C VAL A 274 0.65 6.85 -7.46
N TYR A 275 1.92 6.54 -7.14
CA TYR A 275 2.75 7.38 -6.27
C TYR A 275 2.84 8.86 -6.71
N PRO A 276 3.14 9.21 -7.98
CA PRO A 276 3.22 10.61 -8.41
C PRO A 276 1.93 11.40 -8.22
N PHE A 277 0.76 10.75 -8.36
CA PHE A 277 -0.52 11.42 -8.15
C PHE A 277 -0.76 11.76 -6.68
N LEU A 278 -0.28 10.94 -5.77
CA LEU A 278 -0.45 11.14 -4.34
C LEU A 278 0.67 11.98 -3.71
N GLN A 279 1.86 12.01 -4.32
CA GLN A 279 3.02 12.78 -3.86
C GLN A 279 2.70 14.26 -3.67
N LYS A 280 1.92 14.86 -4.57
CA LYS A 280 1.52 16.28 -4.49
C LYS A 280 0.75 16.62 -3.21
N TYR A 281 0.00 15.66 -2.65
CA TYR A 281 -0.74 15.85 -1.40
C TYR A 281 0.16 15.62 -0.19
N PHE A 282 1.12 14.68 -0.29
CA PHE A 282 2.06 14.34 0.75
C PHE A 282 2.99 15.52 1.09
N VAL A 283 3.56 16.15 0.07
CA VAL A 283 4.47 17.30 0.25
C VAL A 283 3.75 18.47 0.95
N LYS A 284 2.47 18.70 0.62
CA LYS A 284 1.66 19.76 1.27
C LYS A 284 1.28 19.42 2.71
N GLY A 285 1.00 18.13 3.00
CA GLY A 285 0.57 17.68 4.34
C GLY A 285 1.67 17.72 5.40
N ILE A 286 2.89 17.37 5.04
CA ILE A 286 4.04 17.37 5.96
C ILE A 286 4.41 18.81 6.37
N VAL A 287 4.33 19.76 5.43
CA VAL A 287 4.67 21.17 5.71
C VAL A 287 3.68 21.81 6.69
N LEU A 288 2.39 21.49 6.60
CA LEU A 288 1.36 22.01 7.51
C LEU A 288 1.49 21.49 8.95
N GLY A 289 2.10 20.30 9.13
CA GLY A 289 2.35 19.73 10.47
C GLY A 289 3.63 20.24 11.14
N SER A 290 4.54 20.85 10.39
CA SER A 290 5.85 21.31 10.89
C SER A 290 5.92 22.82 11.18
N VAL A 291 4.95 23.61 10.75
CA VAL A 291 4.89 25.07 11.02
C VAL A 291 3.89 25.29 12.15
N LYS A 292 4.37 25.10 13.38
CA LYS A 292 3.80 25.73 14.58
C LYS A 292 4.82 26.76 15.05
N GLU A 293 4.67 27.98 14.67
CA GLU A 293 5.02 29.16 15.44
C GLU A 293 3.74 29.95 15.69
#